data_c0bea6338831cc089643b9bcdf0176b9
#
_entry.id   c0bea6338831cc089643b9bcdf0176b9
#
_cell.length_a   1.000
_cell.length_b   1.000
_cell.length_c   1.000
_cell.angle_alpha   90.00
_cell.angle_beta   90.00
_cell.angle_gamma   90.00
#
_symmetry.space_group_name_H-M   'P 1'
#
loop_
_entity.id
_entity.type
_entity.pdbx_description
1 polymer ?
#
loop_
_entity_poly.entity_id
_entity_poly.type
_entity_poly.pdbx_seq_one_letter_code
_entity_poly.pdbx_strand_id
1 'polypeptide(L)'
;MALAPTDMLCFALHSTAHAVHAAYAPLLQPLGLTYPQYLVLTSLATTDGQTVGQLGGGLRLESNTLTPLLKRMESAGWLRRSRDGKDERQVRLALTDDGRALAKKAESVPRAFAEKTGLPMSDLADLRDILAALRDRLKPAKA
;
A
#
# COMPACT_ATOMS: atom_id res chain seq x y z
N MET A 1 -19.73 -21.54 24.74
CA MET A 1 -19.26 -20.29 25.39
C MET A 1 -18.88 -19.31 24.29
N ALA A 2 -19.43 -18.10 24.30
CA ALA A 2 -19.08 -17.09 23.31
C ALA A 2 -17.71 -16.50 23.63
N LEU A 3 -16.83 -16.37 22.60
CA LEU A 3 -15.55 -15.67 22.76
C LEU A 3 -15.79 -14.17 22.84
N ALA A 4 -15.11 -13.50 23.76
CA ALA A 4 -15.08 -12.04 23.75
C ALA A 4 -14.36 -11.54 22.49
N PRO A 5 -14.74 -10.38 21.91
CA PRO A 5 -14.05 -9.84 20.74
C PRO A 5 -12.54 -9.72 20.94
N THR A 6 -12.09 -9.39 22.15
CA THR A 6 -10.67 -9.28 22.52
C THR A 6 -9.89 -10.60 22.39
N ASP A 7 -10.58 -11.74 22.39
CA ASP A 7 -9.98 -13.06 22.26
C ASP A 7 -10.02 -13.59 20.81
N MET A 8 -10.56 -12.79 19.91
CA MET A 8 -10.72 -13.15 18.50
C MET A 8 -9.57 -12.62 17.64
N LEU A 9 -9.00 -13.49 16.79
CA LEU A 9 -7.97 -13.11 15.82
C LEU A 9 -8.44 -12.00 14.87
N CYS A 10 -9.68 -12.09 14.39
CA CYS A 10 -10.23 -11.08 13.48
C CYS A 10 -10.28 -9.68 14.11
N PHE A 11 -10.61 -9.57 15.39
CA PHE A 11 -10.58 -8.29 16.10
C PHE A 11 -9.14 -7.80 16.32
N ALA A 12 -8.21 -8.68 16.66
CA ALA A 12 -6.80 -8.33 16.78
C ALA A 12 -6.25 -7.76 15.48
N LEU A 13 -6.54 -8.39 14.33
CA LEU A 13 -6.14 -7.91 13.01
C LEU A 13 -6.78 -6.57 12.67
N HIS A 14 -8.08 -6.44 12.89
CA HIS A 14 -8.83 -5.21 12.62
C HIS A 14 -8.31 -4.03 13.44
N SER A 15 -8.19 -4.19 14.74
CA SER A 15 -7.70 -3.14 15.65
C SER A 15 -6.23 -2.80 15.39
N THR A 16 -5.40 -3.78 15.07
CA THR A 16 -3.99 -3.56 14.72
C THR A 16 -3.86 -2.79 13.41
N ALA A 17 -4.66 -3.10 12.39
CA ALA A 17 -4.66 -2.35 11.13
C ALA A 17 -5.00 -0.86 11.36
N HIS A 18 -5.98 -0.57 12.21
CA HIS A 18 -6.29 0.82 12.62
C HIS A 18 -5.10 1.50 13.32
N ALA A 19 -4.47 0.81 14.25
CA ALA A 19 -3.30 1.33 14.97
C ALA A 19 -2.12 1.59 14.04
N VAL A 20 -1.87 0.71 13.08
CA VAL A 20 -0.83 0.87 12.05
C VAL A 20 -1.11 2.12 11.20
N HIS A 21 -2.33 2.29 10.71
CA HIS A 21 -2.69 3.48 9.92
C HIS A 21 -2.52 4.77 10.73
N ALA A 22 -2.94 4.77 11.98
CA ALA A 22 -2.76 5.93 12.88
C ALA A 22 -1.28 6.24 13.12
N ALA A 23 -0.42 5.21 13.21
CA ALA A 23 1.02 5.38 13.37
C ALA A 23 1.71 5.91 12.10
N TYR A 24 1.21 5.55 10.91
CA TYR A 24 1.73 6.06 9.63
C TYR A 24 1.36 7.52 9.38
N ALA A 25 0.19 7.97 9.82
CA ALA A 25 -0.32 9.31 9.53
C ALA A 25 0.70 10.44 9.83
N PRO A 26 1.29 10.53 11.02
CA PRO A 26 2.27 11.57 11.33
C PRO A 26 3.60 11.43 10.56
N LEU A 27 3.91 10.24 10.04
CA LEU A 27 5.09 10.02 9.21
C LEU A 27 4.87 10.45 7.76
N LEU A 28 3.64 10.34 7.26
CA LEU A 28 3.26 10.68 5.89
C LEU A 28 2.82 12.14 5.73
N GLN A 29 2.29 12.75 6.78
CA GLN A 29 1.81 14.13 6.75
C GLN A 29 2.85 15.15 6.25
N PRO A 30 4.12 15.11 6.70
CA PRO A 30 5.16 16.03 6.18
C PRO A 30 5.44 15.85 4.69
N LEU A 31 5.10 14.68 4.13
CA LEU A 31 5.26 14.40 2.70
C LEU A 31 4.01 14.73 1.88
N GLY A 32 2.93 15.15 2.53
CA GLY A 32 1.65 15.41 1.89
C GLY A 32 0.94 14.14 1.38
N LEU A 33 1.27 12.96 1.92
CA LEU A 33 0.77 11.67 1.48
C LEU A 33 -0.29 11.10 2.42
N THR A 34 -1.32 10.49 1.84
CA THR A 34 -2.17 9.52 2.51
C THR A 34 -1.52 8.13 2.44
N TYR A 35 -1.96 7.20 3.30
CA TYR A 35 -1.43 5.84 3.28
C TYR A 35 -1.64 5.13 1.92
N PRO A 36 -2.81 5.18 1.28
CA PRO A 36 -2.99 4.61 -0.06
C PRO A 36 -2.08 5.25 -1.13
N GLN A 37 -1.87 6.57 -1.08
CA GLN A 37 -0.94 7.26 -1.99
C GLN A 37 0.49 6.80 -1.77
N TYR A 38 0.89 6.63 -0.53
CA TYR A 38 2.21 6.09 -0.17
C TYR A 38 2.43 4.68 -0.74
N LEU A 39 1.42 3.80 -0.66
CA LEU A 39 1.51 2.45 -1.23
C LEU A 39 1.67 2.48 -2.76
N VAL A 40 0.89 3.31 -3.46
CA VAL A 40 1.02 3.49 -4.91
C VAL A 40 2.40 4.00 -5.27
N LEU A 41 2.86 5.04 -4.60
CA LEU A 41 4.15 5.67 -4.85
C LEU A 41 5.30 4.68 -4.67
N THR A 42 5.28 3.93 -3.57
CA THR A 42 6.31 2.93 -3.25
C THR A 42 6.29 1.77 -4.25
N SER A 43 5.10 1.32 -4.65
CA SER A 43 4.97 0.26 -5.65
C SER A 43 5.55 0.68 -7.00
N LEU A 44 5.24 1.89 -7.47
CA LEU A 44 5.76 2.41 -8.73
C LEU A 44 7.26 2.75 -8.65
N ALA A 45 7.76 3.15 -7.49
CA ALA A 45 9.20 3.36 -7.30
C ALA A 45 9.98 2.05 -7.38
N THR A 46 9.38 0.93 -6.96
CA THR A 46 9.99 -0.40 -7.05
C THR A 46 9.88 -0.97 -8.46
N THR A 47 8.73 -0.82 -9.09
CA THR A 47 8.46 -1.30 -10.46
C THR A 47 7.64 -0.26 -11.20
N ASP A 48 8.30 0.58 -11.97
CA ASP A 48 7.65 1.61 -12.77
C ASP A 48 6.97 1.01 -14.02
N GLY A 49 6.06 1.75 -14.62
CA GLY A 49 5.40 1.33 -15.86
C GLY A 49 4.34 0.24 -15.68
N GLN A 50 3.87 0.00 -14.46
CA GLN A 50 2.79 -0.96 -14.20
C GLN A 50 1.49 -0.49 -14.85
N THR A 51 0.67 -1.46 -15.29
CA THR A 51 -0.73 -1.17 -15.64
C THR A 51 -1.55 -0.93 -14.37
N VAL A 52 -2.69 -0.25 -14.52
CA VAL A 52 -3.64 -0.06 -13.40
C VAL A 52 -4.06 -1.40 -12.80
N GLY A 53 -4.29 -2.42 -13.64
CA GLY A 53 -4.64 -3.76 -13.19
C GLY A 53 -3.52 -4.45 -12.38
N GLN A 54 -2.27 -4.32 -12.82
CA GLN A 54 -1.11 -4.85 -12.11
C GLN A 54 -0.95 -4.18 -10.73
N LEU A 55 -1.04 -2.86 -10.70
CA LEU A 55 -0.96 -2.10 -9.46
C LEU A 55 -2.08 -2.46 -8.48
N GLY A 56 -3.33 -2.48 -8.96
CA GLY A 56 -4.50 -2.85 -8.14
C GLY A 56 -4.40 -4.26 -7.60
N GLY A 57 -3.96 -5.22 -8.41
CA GLY A 57 -3.72 -6.60 -7.98
C GLY A 57 -2.61 -6.71 -6.93
N GLY A 58 -1.52 -6.01 -7.12
CA GLY A 58 -0.39 -5.99 -6.18
C GLY A 58 -0.74 -5.36 -4.83
N LEU A 59 -1.47 -4.23 -4.85
CA LEU A 59 -1.89 -3.51 -3.66
C LEU A 59 -3.23 -4.01 -3.08
N ARG A 60 -3.91 -4.93 -3.77
CA ARG A 60 -5.24 -5.45 -3.38
C ARG A 60 -6.27 -4.34 -3.25
N LEU A 61 -6.22 -3.38 -4.16
CA LEU A 61 -7.17 -2.28 -4.28
C LEU A 61 -8.07 -2.51 -5.49
N GLU A 62 -9.36 -2.31 -5.30
CA GLU A 62 -10.35 -2.38 -6.37
C GLU A 62 -10.26 -1.14 -7.27
N SER A 63 -10.69 -1.30 -8.54
CA SER A 63 -10.63 -0.23 -9.54
C SER A 63 -11.43 1.01 -9.12
N ASN A 64 -12.56 0.84 -8.45
CA ASN A 64 -13.40 1.95 -7.97
C ASN A 64 -12.72 2.78 -6.87
N THR A 65 -11.80 2.19 -6.10
CA THR A 65 -10.97 2.89 -5.12
C THR A 65 -9.72 3.49 -5.77
N LEU A 66 -9.09 2.73 -6.66
CA LEU A 66 -7.81 3.09 -7.27
C LEU A 66 -7.93 4.23 -8.28
N THR A 67 -8.98 4.27 -9.10
CA THR A 67 -9.15 5.27 -10.15
C THR A 67 -9.19 6.71 -9.62
N PRO A 68 -9.98 7.06 -8.57
CA PRO A 68 -9.96 8.40 -8.01
C PRO A 68 -8.62 8.74 -7.35
N LEU A 69 -7.97 7.76 -6.73
CA LEU A 69 -6.67 7.90 -6.10
C LEU A 69 -5.60 8.29 -7.13
N LEU A 70 -5.53 7.57 -8.25
CA LEU A 70 -4.59 7.84 -9.33
C LEU A 70 -4.82 9.19 -10.00
N LYS A 71 -6.08 9.59 -10.18
CA LYS A 71 -6.42 10.92 -10.70
C LYS A 71 -5.88 12.04 -9.79
N ARG A 72 -6.03 11.90 -8.49
CA ARG A 72 -5.50 12.88 -7.52
C ARG A 72 -3.98 12.94 -7.57
N MET A 73 -3.31 11.80 -7.67
CA MET A 73 -1.85 11.74 -7.76
C MET A 73 -1.32 12.31 -9.08
N GLU A 74 -2.03 12.09 -10.17
CA GLU A 74 -1.72 12.72 -11.47
C GLU A 74 -1.91 14.23 -11.40
N SER A 75 -3.00 14.71 -10.82
CA SER A 75 -3.24 16.15 -10.63
C SER A 75 -2.20 16.80 -9.73
N ALA A 76 -1.67 16.08 -8.75
CA ALA A 76 -0.56 16.53 -7.91
C ALA A 76 0.79 16.54 -8.64
N GLY A 77 0.87 15.99 -9.85
CA GLY A 77 2.08 15.94 -10.64
C GLY A 77 3.05 14.81 -10.27
N TRP A 78 2.59 13.79 -9.56
CA TRP A 78 3.46 12.70 -9.09
C TRP A 78 3.54 11.52 -10.06
N LEU A 79 2.53 11.33 -10.89
CA LEU A 79 2.51 10.27 -11.90
C LEU A 79 1.83 10.75 -13.19
N ARG A 80 2.05 9.98 -14.26
CA ARG A 80 1.36 10.13 -15.55
C ARG A 80 0.66 8.83 -15.90
N ARG A 81 -0.49 8.97 -16.55
CA ARG A 81 -1.23 7.85 -17.11
C ARG A 81 -1.14 7.91 -18.63
N SER A 82 -0.86 6.79 -19.24
CA SER A 82 -0.84 6.65 -20.71
C SER A 82 -1.51 5.35 -21.12
N ARG A 83 -2.07 5.32 -22.32
CA ARG A 83 -2.58 4.06 -22.87
C ARG A 83 -1.42 3.15 -23.22
N ASP A 84 -1.59 1.84 -22.99
CA ASP A 84 -0.58 0.86 -23.38
C ASP A 84 -0.47 0.83 -24.93
N GLY A 85 0.75 0.86 -25.44
CA GLY A 85 1.00 0.77 -26.87
C GLY A 85 0.61 -0.58 -27.50
N LYS A 86 0.47 -1.64 -26.70
CA LYS A 86 0.10 -2.98 -27.17
C LYS A 86 -1.39 -3.31 -26.95
N ASP A 87 -2.02 -2.74 -25.94
CA ASP A 87 -3.45 -2.90 -25.64
C ASP A 87 -4.01 -1.57 -25.11
N GLU A 88 -4.69 -0.84 -26.00
CA GLU A 88 -5.27 0.49 -25.69
C GLU A 88 -6.34 0.47 -24.58
N ARG A 89 -6.85 -0.71 -24.20
CA ARG A 89 -7.77 -0.87 -23.08
C ARG A 89 -7.06 -0.78 -21.73
N GLN A 90 -5.73 -0.96 -21.70
CA GLN A 90 -4.91 -0.87 -20.51
C GLN A 90 -4.31 0.52 -20.37
N VAL A 91 -4.27 1.00 -19.13
CA VAL A 91 -3.61 2.26 -18.77
C VAL A 91 -2.32 1.92 -18.00
N ARG A 92 -1.21 2.47 -18.48
CA ARG A 92 0.09 2.39 -17.80
C ARG A 92 0.34 3.61 -16.94
N LEU A 93 1.05 3.39 -15.87
CA LEU A 93 1.39 4.39 -14.86
C LEU A 93 2.90 4.55 -14.81
N ALA A 94 3.36 5.78 -14.82
CA ALA A 94 4.78 6.11 -14.67
C ALA A 94 4.94 7.25 -13.67
N LEU A 95 5.95 7.17 -12.80
CA LEU A 95 6.30 8.28 -11.94
C LEU A 95 6.89 9.43 -12.75
N THR A 96 6.53 10.63 -12.38
CA THR A 96 7.23 11.86 -12.81
C THR A 96 8.53 12.02 -12.03
N ASP A 97 9.36 12.98 -12.40
CA ASP A 97 10.56 13.32 -11.62
C ASP A 97 10.18 13.79 -10.20
N ASP A 98 9.10 14.55 -10.06
CA ASP A 98 8.56 14.94 -8.74
C ASP A 98 8.07 13.72 -7.95
N GLY A 99 7.41 12.77 -8.61
CA GLY A 99 7.00 11.51 -7.99
C GLY A 99 8.19 10.68 -7.51
N ARG A 100 9.24 10.57 -8.30
CA ARG A 100 10.49 9.90 -7.88
C ARG A 100 11.17 10.58 -6.71
N ALA A 101 11.24 11.93 -6.74
CA ALA A 101 11.80 12.68 -5.63
C ALA A 101 11.01 12.49 -4.34
N LEU A 102 9.69 12.46 -4.43
CA LEU A 102 8.81 12.18 -3.29
C LEU A 102 8.98 10.75 -2.77
N ALA A 103 9.06 9.76 -3.67
CA ALA A 103 9.32 8.37 -3.31
C ALA A 103 10.65 8.22 -2.55
N LYS A 104 11.68 8.92 -2.99
CA LYS A 104 12.98 8.91 -2.31
C LYS A 104 12.89 9.49 -0.89
N LYS A 105 12.14 10.57 -0.70
CA LYS A 105 11.88 11.11 0.65
C LYS A 105 11.13 10.12 1.54
N ALA A 106 10.25 9.32 0.96
CA ALA A 106 9.45 8.33 1.67
C ALA A 106 10.22 7.05 2.04
N GLU A 107 11.45 6.86 1.56
CA GLU A 107 12.28 5.66 1.88
C GLU A 107 12.58 5.51 3.37
N SER A 108 12.54 6.60 4.14
CA SER A 108 12.76 6.58 5.59
C SER A 108 11.53 6.14 6.39
N VAL A 109 10.35 6.15 5.78
CA VAL A 109 9.08 5.87 6.48
C VAL A 109 9.02 4.47 7.09
N PRO A 110 9.39 3.39 6.38
CA PRO A 110 9.34 2.04 6.96
C PRO A 110 10.22 1.89 8.21
N ARG A 111 11.40 2.48 8.21
CA ARG A 111 12.30 2.46 9.36
C ARG A 111 11.72 3.25 10.54
N ALA A 112 11.22 4.45 10.27
CA ALA A 112 10.60 5.27 11.31
C ALA A 112 9.36 4.59 11.92
N PHE A 113 8.58 3.88 11.10
CA PHE A 113 7.47 3.06 11.59
C PHE A 113 7.98 1.89 12.45
N ALA A 114 8.99 1.17 11.99
CA ALA A 114 9.57 0.05 12.75
C ALA A 114 10.07 0.50 14.15
N GLU A 115 10.74 1.64 14.20
CA GLU A 115 11.20 2.23 15.47
C GLU A 115 10.03 2.52 16.42
N LYS A 116 8.89 2.96 15.91
CA LYS A 116 7.67 3.19 16.73
C LYS A 116 7.10 1.90 17.32
N THR A 117 7.28 0.76 16.67
CA THR A 117 6.76 -0.52 17.17
C THR A 117 7.55 -1.01 18.39
N GLY A 118 8.81 -0.59 18.53
CA GLY A 118 9.72 -1.12 19.55
C GLY A 118 10.13 -2.57 19.34
N LEU A 119 9.76 -3.18 18.21
CA LEU A 119 10.08 -4.57 17.89
C LEU A 119 11.33 -4.65 17.00
N PRO A 120 12.15 -5.72 17.17
CA PRO A 120 13.23 -6.01 16.23
C PRO A 120 12.72 -6.18 14.80
N MET A 121 13.53 -5.81 13.81
CA MET A 121 13.19 -5.97 12.39
C MET A 121 12.89 -7.42 12.00
N SER A 122 13.57 -8.39 12.64
CA SER A 122 13.29 -9.81 12.46
C SER A 122 11.86 -10.19 12.83
N ASP A 123 11.39 -9.69 13.99
CA ASP A 123 10.04 -10.00 14.48
C ASP A 123 8.96 -9.37 13.60
N LEU A 124 9.21 -8.16 13.09
CA LEU A 124 8.32 -7.52 12.12
C LEU A 124 8.25 -8.28 10.79
N ALA A 125 9.39 -8.82 10.34
CA ALA A 125 9.46 -9.64 9.14
C ALA A 125 8.69 -10.96 9.32
N ASP A 126 8.88 -11.64 10.45
CA ASP A 126 8.20 -12.89 10.79
C ASP A 126 6.67 -12.66 10.88
N LEU A 127 6.25 -11.60 11.55
CA LEU A 127 4.83 -11.23 11.64
C LEU A 127 4.23 -10.94 10.28
N ARG A 128 4.92 -10.18 9.42
CA ARG A 128 4.51 -9.94 8.04
C ARG A 128 4.29 -11.24 7.29
N ASP A 129 5.22 -12.17 7.39
CA ASP A 129 5.18 -13.44 6.65
C ASP A 129 4.06 -14.35 7.17
N ILE A 130 3.82 -14.39 8.48
CA ILE A 130 2.69 -15.09 9.09
C ILE A 130 1.36 -14.52 8.58
N LEU A 131 1.22 -13.19 8.57
CA LEU A 131 0.01 -12.52 8.08
C LEU A 131 -0.20 -12.75 6.58
N ALA A 132 0.87 -12.73 5.79
CA ALA A 132 0.80 -13.01 4.36
C ALA A 132 0.33 -14.46 4.10
N ALA A 133 0.87 -15.43 4.83
CA ALA A 133 0.46 -16.83 4.71
C ALA A 133 -1.01 -17.03 5.12
N LEU A 134 -1.45 -16.39 6.20
CA LEU A 134 -2.86 -16.42 6.62
C LEU A 134 -3.76 -15.85 5.54
N ARG A 135 -3.43 -14.67 5.02
CA ARG A 135 -4.19 -14.02 3.94
C ARG A 135 -4.31 -14.92 2.71
N ASP A 136 -3.23 -15.59 2.33
CA ASP A 136 -3.21 -16.43 1.14
C ASP A 136 -4.06 -17.71 1.31
N ARG A 137 -4.16 -18.23 2.52
CA ARG A 137 -5.08 -19.34 2.85
C ARG A 137 -6.56 -18.93 2.83
N LEU A 138 -6.85 -17.67 3.08
CA LEU A 138 -8.22 -17.13 3.13
C LEU A 138 -8.73 -16.66 1.75
N LYS A 139 -7.91 -16.74 0.70
CA LYS A 139 -8.38 -16.45 -0.67
C LYS A 139 -9.49 -17.45 -1.03
N PRO A 140 -10.62 -16.98 -1.61
CA PRO A 140 -11.61 -17.89 -2.13
C PRO A 140 -10.96 -18.82 -3.16
N ALA A 141 -11.33 -20.10 -3.14
CA ALA A 141 -10.94 -21.01 -4.19
C ALA A 141 -11.39 -20.41 -5.53
N LYS A 142 -10.49 -20.37 -6.51
CA LYS A 142 -10.86 -19.98 -7.87
C LYS A 142 -11.95 -20.96 -8.33
N ALA A 143 -13.14 -20.43 -8.53
CA ALA A 143 -14.20 -21.18 -9.18
C ALA A 143 -13.78 -21.59 -10.59
#